data_8c22b96e112ca702e1313c1b42bfd78d
#
_entry.id   8c22b96e112ca702e1313c1b42bfd78d
#
_cell.length_a   1.000
_cell.length_b   1.000
_cell.length_c   1.000
_cell.angle_alpha   90.00
_cell.angle_beta   90.00
_cell.angle_gamma   90.00
#
_symmetry.space_group_name_H-M   'P 1'
#
loop_
_entity.id
_entity.type
_entity.pdbx_description
1 polymer ?
#
loop_
_entity_poly.entity_id
_entity_poly.type
_entity_poly.pdbx_seq_one_letter_code
_entity_poly.pdbx_strand_id
1 'polypeptide(L)'
;MPVKFLHTADWQMGMKALQAGEKAKEVRSKRYETAARIVELAKREAVDFVLLAGDLFEDHDVDDSVVRKTVAVLDSFGSIPVFVLPGNHDPLVPGGVWDRQSWQRVGAHVTLLRKAQEVPVLDGVAIYPSPLHQKQSAMDPTEWIPSRAPDDRRIRIGIAHGSLDLLPDRSNFPIASKRANETGLDYLALGDWHGFLQHGRAIYSGTMEQTSFNENDPGNVAIVRIAHTGDEPVISKQRVGNLVWSEHRPAIHDTTDVEQLRAEIGDAGALSIQLIRVVPDLGPEVSDRVLAELESLWKELMEEALLLDWPEEPINVPLDTAVSIPDGALADVDSCLAAILEGRIPEGPGREAATTDLSVVKEARALLRRSVREAER
;
A
#
# COMPACT_ATOMS: atom_id res chain seq x y z
N MET A 1 -28.57 -4.19 -23.09
CA MET A 1 -27.29 -4.18 -23.87
C MET A 1 -26.16 -4.58 -22.96
N PRO A 2 -25.09 -5.21 -23.44
CA PRO A 2 -23.92 -5.47 -22.63
C PRO A 2 -23.29 -4.14 -22.19
N VAL A 3 -22.72 -4.13 -20.98
CA VAL A 3 -21.98 -2.98 -20.46
C VAL A 3 -20.55 -3.37 -20.17
N LYS A 4 -19.62 -2.45 -20.43
CA LYS A 4 -18.19 -2.60 -20.13
C LYS A 4 -17.70 -1.37 -19.39
N PHE A 5 -17.13 -1.53 -18.19
CA PHE A 5 -16.65 -0.41 -17.38
C PHE A 5 -15.32 -0.71 -16.71
N LEU A 6 -14.64 0.35 -16.29
CA LEU A 6 -13.42 0.27 -15.49
C LEU A 6 -13.78 0.57 -14.03
N HIS A 7 -13.36 -0.29 -13.11
CA HIS A 7 -13.45 -0.07 -11.66
C HIS A 7 -12.05 0.14 -11.08
N THR A 8 -11.87 1.24 -10.38
CA THR A 8 -10.68 1.62 -9.64
C THR A 8 -11.08 2.21 -8.30
N ALA A 9 -10.17 2.25 -7.32
CA ALA A 9 -10.38 2.80 -5.98
C ALA A 9 -9.05 3.28 -5.37
N ASP A 10 -9.11 3.91 -4.23
CA ASP A 10 -7.98 4.19 -3.35
C ASP A 10 -6.81 4.87 -4.08
N TRP A 11 -7.14 5.91 -4.85
CA TRP A 11 -6.11 6.70 -5.53
C TRP A 11 -5.24 7.48 -4.56
N GLN A 12 -5.78 7.87 -3.40
CA GLN A 12 -5.10 8.57 -2.30
C GLN A 12 -4.14 9.66 -2.79
N MET A 13 -4.65 10.52 -3.68
CA MET A 13 -3.88 11.64 -4.23
C MET A 13 -3.52 12.62 -3.12
N GLY A 14 -2.24 12.91 -2.99
CA GLY A 14 -1.72 13.74 -1.90
C GLY A 14 -1.10 12.96 -0.75
N MET A 15 -1.07 11.62 -0.80
CA MET A 15 -0.36 10.83 0.21
C MET A 15 1.07 11.36 0.42
N LYS A 16 1.52 11.38 1.66
CA LYS A 16 2.81 11.99 2.03
C LYS A 16 4.01 11.12 1.63
N ALA A 17 3.81 9.81 1.47
CA ALA A 17 4.85 8.82 1.18
C ALA A 17 6.04 8.89 2.17
N LEU A 18 5.74 9.04 3.47
CA LEU A 18 6.76 9.27 4.51
C LEU A 18 7.80 8.14 4.57
N GLN A 19 7.39 6.91 4.28
CA GLN A 19 8.29 5.75 4.25
C GLN A 19 9.35 5.85 3.13
N ALA A 20 9.10 6.68 2.12
CA ALA A 20 10.04 6.90 1.01
C ALA A 20 11.07 8.02 1.28
N GLY A 21 11.07 8.66 2.46
CA GLY A 21 12.06 9.66 2.84
C GLY A 21 12.26 10.73 1.76
N GLU A 22 13.49 10.93 1.32
CA GLU A 22 13.87 11.90 0.28
C GLU A 22 13.21 11.59 -1.09
N LYS A 23 12.88 10.35 -1.35
CA LYS A 23 12.21 9.87 -2.58
C LYS A 23 10.69 10.10 -2.59
N ALA A 24 10.11 10.61 -1.50
CA ALA A 24 8.67 10.83 -1.39
C ALA A 24 8.07 11.64 -2.54
N LYS A 25 8.80 12.63 -3.07
CA LYS A 25 8.36 13.42 -4.23
C LYS A 25 8.25 12.58 -5.51
N GLU A 26 9.20 11.68 -5.71
CA GLU A 26 9.24 10.78 -6.86
C GLU A 26 8.11 9.76 -6.77
N VAL A 27 7.91 9.12 -5.62
CA VAL A 27 6.79 8.21 -5.36
C VAL A 27 5.45 8.89 -5.63
N ARG A 28 5.25 10.12 -5.15
CA ARG A 28 4.03 10.89 -5.45
C ARG A 28 3.87 11.20 -6.94
N SER A 29 4.96 11.43 -7.69
CA SER A 29 4.90 11.64 -9.14
C SER A 29 4.43 10.38 -9.87
N LYS A 30 4.91 9.22 -9.47
CA LYS A 30 4.53 7.92 -10.05
C LYS A 30 3.03 7.66 -9.95
N ARG A 31 2.35 8.09 -8.89
CA ARG A 31 0.88 7.97 -8.77
C ARG A 31 0.14 8.71 -9.88
N TYR A 32 0.61 9.90 -10.30
CA TYR A 32 0.01 10.61 -11.44
C TYR A 32 0.29 9.92 -12.77
N GLU A 33 1.46 9.31 -12.93
CA GLU A 33 1.77 8.50 -14.12
C GLU A 33 0.85 7.28 -14.20
N THR A 34 0.61 6.62 -13.07
CA THR A 34 -0.31 5.48 -12.98
C THR A 34 -1.76 5.91 -13.25
N ALA A 35 -2.20 7.03 -12.70
CA ALA A 35 -3.53 7.57 -13.01
C ALA A 35 -3.69 7.88 -14.50
N ALA A 36 -2.66 8.42 -15.16
CA ALA A 36 -2.67 8.63 -16.62
C ALA A 36 -2.74 7.30 -17.39
N ARG A 37 -2.06 6.24 -16.93
CA ARG A 37 -2.19 4.90 -17.52
C ARG A 37 -3.61 4.34 -17.42
N ILE A 38 -4.32 4.61 -16.31
CA ILE A 38 -5.73 4.20 -16.15
C ILE A 38 -6.58 4.89 -17.21
N VAL A 39 -6.35 6.18 -17.48
CA VAL A 39 -7.05 6.91 -18.54
C VAL A 39 -6.81 6.28 -19.91
N GLU A 40 -5.56 5.99 -20.24
CA GLU A 40 -5.21 5.35 -21.52
C GLU A 40 -5.78 3.91 -21.62
N LEU A 41 -5.79 3.17 -20.50
CA LEU A 41 -6.43 1.86 -20.44
C LEU A 41 -7.93 1.96 -20.73
N ALA A 42 -8.65 2.88 -20.07
CA ALA A 42 -10.08 3.08 -20.26
C ALA A 42 -10.43 3.41 -21.73
N LYS A 43 -9.64 4.28 -22.36
CA LYS A 43 -9.78 4.62 -23.79
C LYS A 43 -9.51 3.43 -24.70
N ARG A 44 -8.38 2.73 -24.48
CA ARG A 44 -8.00 1.54 -25.27
C ARG A 44 -9.04 0.44 -25.18
N GLU A 45 -9.58 0.22 -23.98
CA GLU A 45 -10.61 -0.78 -23.73
C GLU A 45 -12.00 -0.33 -24.17
N ALA A 46 -12.16 0.93 -24.62
CA ALA A 46 -13.43 1.53 -25.01
C ALA A 46 -14.54 1.25 -23.98
N VAL A 47 -14.25 1.58 -22.70
CA VAL A 47 -15.23 1.39 -21.63
C VAL A 47 -16.37 2.39 -21.73
N ASP A 48 -17.57 1.99 -21.32
CA ASP A 48 -18.76 2.83 -21.34
C ASP A 48 -18.69 3.90 -20.23
N PHE A 49 -18.05 3.59 -19.11
CA PHE A 49 -17.81 4.52 -17.99
C PHE A 49 -16.72 4.00 -17.04
N VAL A 50 -16.34 4.84 -16.08
CA VAL A 50 -15.39 4.53 -15.00
C VAL A 50 -16.07 4.70 -13.65
N LEU A 51 -15.82 3.75 -12.73
CA LEU A 51 -16.19 3.82 -11.32
C LEU A 51 -14.93 4.02 -10.48
N LEU A 52 -14.90 5.05 -9.62
CA LEU A 52 -13.87 5.29 -8.62
C LEU A 52 -14.52 5.12 -7.24
N ALA A 53 -14.22 3.99 -6.59
CA ALA A 53 -14.91 3.51 -5.40
C ALA A 53 -14.27 4.00 -4.08
N GLY A 54 -14.16 5.31 -3.92
CA GLY A 54 -13.71 5.97 -2.70
C GLY A 54 -12.23 6.31 -2.67
N ASP A 55 -11.87 7.16 -1.71
CA ASP A 55 -10.50 7.58 -1.39
C ASP A 55 -9.71 8.10 -2.60
N LEU A 56 -10.33 9.05 -3.34
CA LEU A 56 -9.62 9.76 -4.40
C LEU A 56 -8.49 10.61 -3.82
N PHE A 57 -8.73 11.25 -2.68
CA PHE A 57 -7.75 12.06 -1.96
C PHE A 57 -7.35 11.39 -0.65
N GLU A 58 -6.09 11.61 -0.22
CA GLU A 58 -5.55 11.11 1.05
C GLU A 58 -6.29 11.67 2.27
N ASP A 59 -6.66 12.95 2.22
CA ASP A 59 -7.43 13.64 3.24
C ASP A 59 -8.00 14.96 2.71
N HIS A 60 -8.73 15.69 3.58
CA HIS A 60 -9.25 17.02 3.23
C HIS A 60 -8.19 18.12 3.20
N ASP A 61 -7.00 17.89 3.78
CA ASP A 61 -5.94 18.89 3.93
C ASP A 61 -4.94 18.87 2.77
N VAL A 62 -5.19 18.05 1.74
CA VAL A 62 -4.36 18.06 0.53
C VAL A 62 -4.28 19.44 -0.09
N ASP A 63 -3.08 19.79 -0.61
CA ASP A 63 -2.87 21.08 -1.27
C ASP A 63 -3.80 21.27 -2.49
N ASP A 64 -4.24 22.50 -2.74
CA ASP A 64 -5.01 22.84 -3.94
C ASP A 64 -4.29 22.48 -5.25
N SER A 65 -2.96 22.42 -5.24
CA SER A 65 -2.17 21.95 -6.38
C SER A 65 -2.39 20.46 -6.67
N VAL A 66 -2.60 19.65 -5.64
CA VAL A 66 -2.95 18.23 -5.74
C VAL A 66 -4.34 18.10 -6.34
N VAL A 67 -5.32 18.85 -5.80
CA VAL A 67 -6.70 18.83 -6.32
C VAL A 67 -6.74 19.21 -7.81
N ARG A 68 -6.06 20.31 -8.20
CA ARG A 68 -6.00 20.74 -9.62
C ARG A 68 -5.36 19.69 -10.53
N LYS A 69 -4.27 19.04 -10.10
CA LYS A 69 -3.62 17.99 -10.88
C LYS A 69 -4.52 16.77 -11.03
N THR A 70 -5.20 16.37 -9.96
CA THR A 70 -6.15 15.25 -9.98
C THR A 70 -7.34 15.55 -10.90
N VAL A 71 -7.89 16.76 -10.83
CA VAL A 71 -8.93 17.22 -11.76
C VAL A 71 -8.45 17.14 -13.21
N ALA A 72 -7.23 17.60 -13.51
CA ALA A 72 -6.68 17.52 -14.86
C ALA A 72 -6.53 16.06 -15.37
N VAL A 73 -6.20 15.12 -14.48
CA VAL A 73 -6.19 13.68 -14.83
C VAL A 73 -7.62 13.19 -15.10
N LEU A 74 -8.58 13.52 -14.25
CA LEU A 74 -9.98 13.13 -14.47
C LEU A 74 -10.54 13.74 -15.76
N ASP A 75 -10.21 14.98 -16.06
CA ASP A 75 -10.62 15.64 -17.30
C ASP A 75 -10.04 14.97 -18.55
N SER A 76 -8.88 14.30 -18.43
CA SER A 76 -8.26 13.59 -19.54
C SER A 76 -8.99 12.30 -19.97
N PHE A 77 -10.00 11.82 -19.21
CA PHE A 77 -10.92 10.78 -19.68
C PHE A 77 -11.77 11.26 -20.87
N GLY A 78 -11.90 12.57 -21.07
CA GLY A 78 -12.59 13.17 -22.22
C GLY A 78 -14.09 12.98 -22.17
N SER A 79 -14.66 12.19 -23.08
CA SER A 79 -16.11 11.92 -23.13
C SER A 79 -16.54 10.70 -22.30
N ILE A 80 -15.62 9.94 -21.73
CA ILE A 80 -15.95 8.77 -20.90
C ILE A 80 -16.51 9.26 -19.55
N PRO A 81 -17.75 8.93 -19.18
CA PRO A 81 -18.31 9.27 -17.90
C PRO A 81 -17.50 8.68 -16.74
N VAL A 82 -17.19 9.47 -15.72
CA VAL A 82 -16.50 9.05 -14.51
C VAL A 82 -17.38 9.31 -13.30
N PHE A 83 -17.63 8.28 -12.52
CA PHE A 83 -18.43 8.36 -11.29
C PHE A 83 -17.49 8.21 -10.09
N VAL A 84 -17.38 9.27 -9.28
CA VAL A 84 -16.50 9.33 -8.12
C VAL A 84 -17.32 9.19 -6.86
N LEU A 85 -16.99 8.18 -6.05
CA LEU A 85 -17.56 7.99 -4.71
C LEU A 85 -16.61 8.58 -3.67
N PRO A 86 -17.06 9.39 -2.71
CA PRO A 86 -16.28 9.73 -1.53
C PRO A 86 -16.07 8.53 -0.62
N GLY A 87 -14.82 8.36 -0.13
CA GLY A 87 -14.43 7.33 0.82
C GLY A 87 -14.30 7.84 2.26
N ASN A 88 -13.57 7.12 3.10
CA ASN A 88 -13.39 7.49 4.51
C ASN A 88 -12.22 8.48 4.72
N HIS A 89 -11.28 8.58 3.79
CA HIS A 89 -10.22 9.60 3.81
C HIS A 89 -10.73 10.96 3.33
N ASP A 90 -11.67 10.96 2.38
CA ASP A 90 -12.25 12.16 1.77
C ASP A 90 -13.80 12.23 1.85
N PRO A 91 -14.42 11.95 3.03
CA PRO A 91 -15.88 11.89 3.14
C PRO A 91 -16.56 13.22 2.80
N LEU A 92 -17.86 13.14 2.50
CA LEU A 92 -18.68 14.34 2.25
C LEU A 92 -18.94 15.12 3.54
N VAL A 93 -18.06 16.07 3.86
CA VAL A 93 -18.22 16.98 4.99
C VAL A 93 -18.23 18.43 4.50
N PRO A 94 -19.00 19.33 5.16
CA PRO A 94 -19.00 20.75 4.80
C PRO A 94 -17.59 21.35 4.87
N GLY A 95 -17.18 22.07 3.83
CA GLY A 95 -15.86 22.68 3.72
C GLY A 95 -14.72 21.72 3.39
N GLY A 96 -15.03 20.45 3.14
CA GLY A 96 -14.05 19.44 2.71
C GLY A 96 -13.52 19.67 1.30
N VAL A 97 -12.68 18.74 0.81
CA VAL A 97 -12.02 18.84 -0.51
C VAL A 97 -13.02 18.98 -1.65
N TRP A 98 -14.19 18.36 -1.54
CA TRP A 98 -15.26 18.37 -2.53
C TRP A 98 -15.99 19.72 -2.68
N ASP A 99 -15.84 20.62 -1.72
CA ASP A 99 -16.44 21.96 -1.75
C ASP A 99 -15.45 23.02 -2.25
N ARG A 100 -14.18 22.65 -2.48
CA ARG A 100 -13.14 23.57 -2.95
C ARG A 100 -13.39 24.02 -4.38
N GLN A 101 -13.08 25.28 -4.67
CA GLN A 101 -13.17 25.84 -6.01
C GLN A 101 -12.32 25.11 -7.04
N SER A 102 -11.18 24.55 -6.61
CA SER A 102 -10.29 23.72 -7.45
C SER A 102 -10.98 22.44 -7.92
N TRP A 103 -11.79 21.79 -7.06
CA TRP A 103 -12.59 20.62 -7.44
C TRP A 103 -13.78 21.00 -8.35
N GLN A 104 -14.47 22.10 -8.09
CA GLN A 104 -15.65 22.53 -8.87
C GLN A 104 -15.35 22.84 -10.34
N ARG A 105 -14.07 22.84 -10.74
CA ARG A 105 -13.65 23.03 -12.14
C ARG A 105 -13.58 21.73 -12.94
N VAL A 106 -13.86 20.58 -12.31
CA VAL A 106 -13.88 19.28 -12.97
C VAL A 106 -14.90 19.26 -14.12
N GLY A 107 -14.58 18.57 -15.20
CA GLY A 107 -15.42 18.48 -16.40
C GLY A 107 -16.79 17.85 -16.14
N ALA A 108 -17.78 18.21 -16.92
CA ALA A 108 -19.17 17.75 -16.77
C ALA A 108 -19.35 16.22 -16.91
N HIS A 109 -18.39 15.52 -17.48
CA HIS A 109 -18.37 14.05 -17.57
C HIS A 109 -17.99 13.37 -16.26
N VAL A 110 -17.49 14.12 -15.27
CA VAL A 110 -17.16 13.61 -13.94
C VAL A 110 -18.30 13.91 -12.98
N THR A 111 -18.89 12.89 -12.42
CA THR A 111 -20.01 13.00 -11.47
C THR A 111 -19.56 12.57 -10.08
N LEU A 112 -19.57 13.50 -9.13
CA LEU A 112 -19.41 13.18 -7.71
C LEU A 112 -20.73 12.63 -7.15
N LEU A 113 -20.69 11.41 -6.66
CA LEU A 113 -21.84 10.69 -6.10
C LEU A 113 -22.09 11.16 -4.66
N ARG A 114 -23.01 12.10 -4.46
CA ARG A 114 -23.24 12.76 -3.17
C ARG A 114 -24.36 12.15 -2.33
N LYS A 115 -25.17 11.26 -2.90
CA LYS A 115 -26.37 10.75 -2.23
C LYS A 115 -26.49 9.24 -2.38
N ALA A 116 -27.00 8.60 -1.35
CA ALA A 116 -27.42 7.21 -1.34
C ALA A 116 -28.77 7.10 -2.09
N GLN A 117 -28.72 7.15 -3.42
CA GLN A 117 -29.89 7.04 -4.31
C GLN A 117 -29.47 6.42 -5.65
N GLU A 118 -30.38 5.74 -6.30
CA GLU A 118 -30.16 5.19 -7.62
C GLU A 118 -29.79 6.28 -8.64
N VAL A 119 -28.77 6.02 -9.48
CA VAL A 119 -28.34 6.88 -10.55
C VAL A 119 -28.38 6.09 -11.87
N PRO A 120 -29.23 6.45 -12.83
CA PRO A 120 -29.20 5.86 -14.17
C PRO A 120 -27.92 6.31 -14.91
N VAL A 121 -27.22 5.36 -15.51
CA VAL A 121 -25.94 5.62 -16.21
C VAL A 121 -26.09 5.50 -17.72
N LEU A 122 -26.71 4.41 -18.15
CA LEU A 122 -27.00 4.08 -19.53
C LEU A 122 -28.41 3.48 -19.60
N ASP A 123 -28.94 3.36 -20.82
CA ASP A 123 -30.21 2.63 -20.99
C ASP A 123 -30.05 1.18 -20.49
N GLY A 124 -30.87 0.83 -19.51
CA GLY A 124 -30.84 -0.48 -18.86
C GLY A 124 -29.71 -0.70 -17.85
N VAL A 125 -28.97 0.34 -17.40
CA VAL A 125 -27.91 0.25 -16.40
C VAL A 125 -28.11 1.31 -15.31
N ALA A 126 -28.07 0.90 -14.05
CA ALA A 126 -28.14 1.81 -12.91
C ALA A 126 -27.06 1.50 -11.87
N ILE A 127 -26.48 2.56 -11.28
CA ILE A 127 -25.57 2.45 -10.15
C ILE A 127 -26.27 2.81 -8.83
N TYR A 128 -25.84 2.17 -7.74
CA TYR A 128 -26.35 2.33 -6.37
C TYR A 128 -25.20 2.77 -5.47
N PRO A 129 -24.90 4.08 -5.39
CA PRO A 129 -23.78 4.61 -4.65
C PRO A 129 -24.04 4.70 -3.16
N SER A 130 -23.04 4.38 -2.36
CA SER A 130 -23.03 4.51 -0.90
C SER A 130 -21.94 5.48 -0.44
N PRO A 131 -22.10 6.81 -0.67
CA PRO A 131 -21.09 7.80 -0.31
C PRO A 131 -20.94 7.92 1.20
N LEU A 132 -19.70 8.13 1.68
CA LEU A 132 -19.43 8.32 3.09
C LEU A 132 -19.51 9.81 3.49
N HIS A 133 -20.03 10.05 4.69
CA HIS A 133 -20.21 11.38 5.26
C HIS A 133 -19.38 11.62 6.53
N GLN A 134 -18.55 10.63 6.91
CA GLN A 134 -17.69 10.66 8.09
C GLN A 134 -16.53 9.67 7.90
N LYS A 135 -15.49 9.79 8.73
CA LYS A 135 -14.29 8.94 8.62
C LYS A 135 -14.48 7.52 9.18
N GLN A 136 -15.41 7.35 10.10
CA GLN A 136 -15.61 6.06 10.79
C GLN A 136 -17.09 5.81 11.06
N SER A 137 -17.52 4.56 10.89
CA SER A 137 -18.85 4.09 11.25
C SER A 137 -18.85 2.57 11.48
N ALA A 138 -19.69 2.13 12.41
CA ALA A 138 -20.00 0.71 12.59
C ALA A 138 -21.22 0.27 11.75
N MET A 139 -21.80 1.15 10.95
CA MET A 139 -22.98 0.87 10.12
C MET A 139 -22.55 0.47 8.70
N ASP A 140 -23.26 -0.50 8.13
CA ASP A 140 -23.08 -0.89 6.72
C ASP A 140 -23.61 0.23 5.81
N PRO A 141 -22.77 0.90 5.01
CA PRO A 141 -23.20 1.99 4.15
C PRO A 141 -24.10 1.54 3.00
N THR A 142 -24.21 0.24 2.75
CA THR A 142 -24.98 -0.36 1.66
C THR A 142 -26.38 -0.80 2.07
N GLU A 143 -26.78 -0.64 3.33
CA GLU A 143 -28.11 -1.07 3.83
C GLU A 143 -29.29 -0.43 3.10
N TRP A 144 -29.11 0.77 2.55
CA TRP A 144 -30.16 1.49 1.83
C TRP A 144 -30.50 0.87 0.46
N ILE A 145 -29.62 0.01 -0.10
CA ILE A 145 -29.80 -0.56 -1.45
C ILE A 145 -30.99 -1.52 -1.42
N PRO A 146 -32.07 -1.24 -2.18
CA PRO A 146 -33.25 -2.08 -2.16
C PRO A 146 -33.00 -3.42 -2.88
N SER A 147 -33.71 -4.46 -2.45
CA SER A 147 -33.75 -5.71 -3.20
C SER A 147 -34.32 -5.47 -4.60
N ARG A 148 -33.84 -6.26 -5.58
CA ARG A 148 -34.29 -6.20 -6.97
C ARG A 148 -35.78 -6.48 -7.07
N ALA A 149 -36.53 -5.59 -7.70
CA ALA A 149 -37.92 -5.85 -8.03
C ALA A 149 -38.05 -6.98 -9.09
N PRO A 150 -39.12 -7.81 -9.06
CA PRO A 150 -39.26 -8.95 -9.98
C PRO A 150 -39.28 -8.58 -11.47
N ASP A 151 -39.65 -7.35 -11.79
CA ASP A 151 -39.74 -6.78 -13.15
C ASP A 151 -38.52 -5.93 -13.53
N ASP A 152 -37.58 -5.70 -12.60
CA ASP A 152 -36.34 -4.93 -12.88
C ASP A 152 -35.37 -5.76 -13.72
N ARG A 153 -35.25 -5.38 -15.00
CA ARG A 153 -34.36 -6.03 -16.00
C ARG A 153 -33.04 -5.27 -16.22
N ARG A 154 -32.81 -4.23 -15.44
CA ARG A 154 -31.58 -3.43 -15.57
C ARG A 154 -30.39 -4.14 -14.96
N ILE A 155 -29.22 -3.88 -15.51
CA ILE A 155 -27.95 -4.22 -14.84
C ILE A 155 -27.78 -3.26 -13.66
N ARG A 156 -27.64 -3.83 -12.45
CA ARG A 156 -27.56 -3.10 -11.18
C ARG A 156 -26.14 -3.20 -10.63
N ILE A 157 -25.49 -2.06 -10.46
CA ILE A 157 -24.10 -1.98 -9.99
C ILE A 157 -24.07 -1.19 -8.68
N GLY A 158 -23.70 -1.83 -7.58
CA GLY A 158 -23.39 -1.15 -6.33
C GLY A 158 -22.00 -0.50 -6.40
N ILE A 159 -21.81 0.65 -5.76
CA ILE A 159 -20.50 1.24 -5.53
C ILE A 159 -20.43 1.73 -4.08
N ALA A 160 -19.49 1.21 -3.31
CA ALA A 160 -19.33 1.48 -1.89
C ALA A 160 -17.85 1.51 -1.48
N HIS A 161 -17.59 2.05 -0.29
CA HIS A 161 -16.28 2.09 0.31
C HIS A 161 -16.38 1.61 1.76
N GLY A 162 -15.62 0.58 2.11
CA GLY A 162 -15.66 -0.08 3.42
C GLY A 162 -15.22 -1.52 3.37
N SER A 163 -15.18 -2.17 4.52
CA SER A 163 -14.56 -3.48 4.72
C SER A 163 -15.60 -4.60 4.70
N LEU A 164 -15.42 -5.61 3.83
CA LEU A 164 -16.26 -6.81 3.87
C LEU A 164 -16.14 -7.54 5.22
N ASP A 165 -17.24 -8.06 5.73
CA ASP A 165 -17.34 -8.74 7.03
C ASP A 165 -16.50 -10.03 7.16
N LEU A 166 -15.87 -10.47 6.07
CA LEU A 166 -14.95 -11.62 6.00
C LEU A 166 -13.46 -11.19 6.12
N LEU A 167 -13.14 -9.88 6.03
CA LEU A 167 -11.77 -9.38 6.14
C LEU A 167 -11.31 -9.29 7.62
N PRO A 168 -9.99 -9.34 7.88
CA PRO A 168 -9.46 -9.28 9.26
C PRO A 168 -9.83 -8.01 10.02
N ASP A 169 -9.68 -6.85 9.38
CA ASP A 169 -10.12 -5.55 9.93
C ASP A 169 -11.43 -5.12 9.27
N ARG A 170 -12.52 -5.30 10.00
CA ARG A 170 -13.90 -5.02 9.60
C ARG A 170 -14.60 -4.05 10.52
N SER A 171 -13.85 -3.24 11.23
CA SER A 171 -14.40 -2.33 12.24
C SER A 171 -14.97 -1.05 11.63
N ASN A 172 -14.51 -0.64 10.44
CA ASN A 172 -14.90 0.60 9.80
C ASN A 172 -15.75 0.34 8.54
N PHE A 173 -16.97 0.89 8.53
CA PHE A 173 -17.93 0.72 7.43
C PHE A 173 -18.10 -0.77 7.00
N PRO A 174 -18.47 -1.66 7.93
CA PRO A 174 -18.59 -3.08 7.63
C PRO A 174 -19.67 -3.31 6.56
N ILE A 175 -19.33 -4.04 5.50
CA ILE A 175 -20.24 -4.39 4.41
C ILE A 175 -20.50 -5.89 4.46
N ALA A 176 -21.77 -6.28 4.45
CA ALA A 176 -22.15 -7.68 4.43
C ALA A 176 -21.65 -8.35 3.14
N SER A 177 -20.86 -9.42 3.25
CA SER A 177 -20.26 -10.14 2.11
C SER A 177 -21.28 -10.70 1.12
N LYS A 178 -22.50 -10.97 1.58
CA LYS A 178 -23.63 -11.41 0.74
C LYS A 178 -24.53 -10.27 0.24
N ARG A 179 -24.16 -9.00 0.47
CA ARG A 179 -24.97 -7.83 0.08
C ARG A 179 -25.38 -7.87 -1.39
N ALA A 180 -24.44 -8.15 -2.29
CA ALA A 180 -24.71 -8.20 -3.72
C ALA A 180 -25.80 -9.23 -4.06
N ASN A 181 -25.76 -10.40 -3.45
CA ASN A 181 -26.75 -11.46 -3.65
C ASN A 181 -28.12 -11.11 -3.06
N GLU A 182 -28.16 -10.59 -1.82
CA GLU A 182 -29.39 -10.22 -1.12
C GLU A 182 -30.17 -9.09 -1.81
N THR A 183 -29.46 -8.16 -2.40
CA THR A 183 -30.05 -7.03 -3.12
C THR A 183 -30.22 -7.28 -4.62
N GLY A 184 -29.67 -8.39 -5.14
CA GLY A 184 -29.68 -8.71 -6.56
C GLY A 184 -28.84 -7.73 -7.40
N LEU A 185 -27.72 -7.25 -6.88
CA LEU A 185 -26.73 -6.52 -7.68
C LEU A 185 -26.03 -7.49 -8.63
N ASP A 186 -25.73 -7.04 -9.83
CA ASP A 186 -24.93 -7.79 -10.81
C ASP A 186 -23.44 -7.59 -10.56
N TYR A 187 -23.06 -6.49 -9.86
CA TYR A 187 -21.70 -6.17 -9.45
C TYR A 187 -21.73 -5.24 -8.24
N LEU A 188 -20.79 -5.40 -7.32
CA LEU A 188 -20.54 -4.46 -6.22
C LEU A 188 -19.08 -4.01 -6.27
N ALA A 189 -18.86 -2.78 -6.72
CA ALA A 189 -17.56 -2.13 -6.75
C ALA A 189 -17.19 -1.63 -5.36
N LEU A 190 -16.06 -2.07 -4.83
CA LEU A 190 -15.58 -1.74 -3.49
C LEU A 190 -14.21 -1.06 -3.50
N GLY A 191 -13.98 -0.12 -2.60
CA GLY A 191 -12.70 0.41 -2.15
C GLY A 191 -12.53 0.23 -0.65
N ASP A 192 -11.39 0.65 -0.07
CA ASP A 192 -10.90 0.49 1.30
C ASP A 192 -9.83 -0.62 1.44
N TRP A 193 -9.97 -1.74 0.76
CA TRP A 193 -8.97 -2.78 0.70
C TRP A 193 -7.99 -2.54 -0.45
N HIS A 194 -6.71 -2.35 -0.14
CA HIS A 194 -5.69 -1.95 -1.12
C HIS A 194 -5.25 -3.06 -2.09
N GLY A 195 -5.56 -4.32 -1.80
CA GLY A 195 -5.29 -5.46 -2.68
C GLY A 195 -6.45 -5.79 -3.61
N PHE A 196 -6.15 -6.43 -4.74
CA PHE A 196 -7.21 -6.98 -5.58
C PHE A 196 -7.87 -8.18 -4.91
N LEU A 197 -9.19 -8.14 -4.74
CA LEU A 197 -9.95 -9.21 -4.11
C LEU A 197 -11.31 -9.38 -4.78
N GLN A 198 -11.65 -10.62 -5.10
CA GLN A 198 -12.98 -10.99 -5.59
C GLN A 198 -13.69 -11.94 -4.63
N HIS A 199 -14.88 -11.57 -4.19
CA HIS A 199 -15.78 -12.42 -3.42
C HIS A 199 -17.16 -12.43 -4.09
N GLY A 200 -17.42 -13.46 -4.91
CA GLY A 200 -18.62 -13.51 -5.75
C GLY A 200 -18.70 -12.27 -6.65
N ARG A 201 -19.75 -11.46 -6.48
CA ARG A 201 -20.00 -10.22 -7.23
C ARG A 201 -19.47 -8.97 -6.54
N ALA A 202 -18.89 -9.10 -5.34
CA ALA A 202 -18.23 -8.02 -4.61
C ALA A 202 -16.73 -8.03 -4.92
N ILE A 203 -16.21 -6.92 -5.43
CA ILE A 203 -14.85 -6.83 -5.93
C ILE A 203 -14.18 -5.57 -5.39
N TYR A 204 -12.99 -5.75 -4.80
CA TYR A 204 -12.02 -4.68 -4.60
C TYR A 204 -11.06 -4.64 -5.78
N SER A 205 -10.94 -3.48 -6.42
CA SER A 205 -9.89 -3.27 -7.44
C SER A 205 -8.50 -3.15 -6.83
N GLY A 206 -8.45 -2.82 -5.54
CA GLY A 206 -7.25 -2.40 -4.84
C GLY A 206 -6.85 -0.96 -5.16
N THR A 207 -5.82 -0.47 -4.47
CA THR A 207 -5.19 0.80 -4.82
C THR A 207 -4.52 0.71 -6.18
N MET A 208 -4.55 1.79 -6.95
CA MET A 208 -3.92 1.83 -8.29
C MET A 208 -2.38 1.80 -8.23
N GLU A 209 -1.80 2.23 -7.13
CA GLU A 209 -0.37 2.28 -6.90
C GLU A 209 -0.09 1.91 -5.46
N GLN A 210 0.85 1.01 -5.21
CA GLN A 210 1.20 0.55 -3.87
C GLN A 210 1.57 1.71 -2.95
N THR A 211 1.16 1.64 -1.67
CA THR A 211 1.35 2.69 -0.66
C THR A 211 2.21 2.27 0.52
N SER A 212 2.33 0.97 0.75
CA SER A 212 3.10 0.40 1.86
C SER A 212 3.66 -0.98 1.54
N PHE A 213 4.61 -1.46 2.37
CA PHE A 213 5.23 -2.78 2.23
C PHE A 213 4.26 -3.95 2.53
N ASN A 214 3.19 -3.71 3.29
CA ASN A 214 2.30 -4.76 3.80
C ASN A 214 1.07 -5.04 2.90
N GLU A 215 0.98 -4.40 1.74
CA GLU A 215 -0.14 -4.60 0.83
C GLU A 215 0.05 -5.87 0.01
N ASN A 216 -1.02 -6.63 -0.14
CA ASN A 216 -1.04 -7.85 -0.93
C ASN A 216 -1.76 -7.60 -2.26
N ASP A 217 -1.08 -7.81 -3.38
CA ASP A 217 -1.60 -7.64 -4.75
C ASP A 217 -2.18 -6.24 -5.05
N PRO A 218 -1.47 -5.12 -4.70
CA PRO A 218 -1.87 -3.76 -5.06
C PRO A 218 -1.52 -3.43 -6.52
N GLY A 219 -1.84 -2.21 -6.96
CA GLY A 219 -1.44 -1.70 -8.27
C GLY A 219 -2.33 -2.18 -9.41
N ASN A 220 -3.61 -2.50 -9.13
CA ASN A 220 -4.52 -3.06 -10.10
C ASN A 220 -5.76 -2.17 -10.33
N VAL A 221 -6.44 -2.45 -11.44
CA VAL A 221 -7.82 -2.02 -11.72
C VAL A 221 -8.58 -3.20 -12.32
N ALA A 222 -9.91 -3.15 -12.29
CA ALA A 222 -10.75 -4.15 -12.94
C ALA A 222 -11.41 -3.60 -14.21
N ILE A 223 -11.27 -4.29 -15.34
CA ILE A 223 -12.14 -4.13 -16.50
C ILE A 223 -13.25 -5.15 -16.37
N VAL A 224 -14.48 -4.68 -16.33
CA VAL A 224 -15.67 -5.50 -16.05
C VAL A 224 -16.59 -5.47 -17.24
N ARG A 225 -17.13 -6.64 -17.61
CA ARG A 225 -18.16 -6.78 -18.64
C ARG A 225 -19.32 -7.57 -18.08
N ILE A 226 -20.52 -7.06 -18.26
CA ILE A 226 -21.79 -7.74 -17.94
C ILE A 226 -22.65 -7.76 -19.19
N ALA A 227 -23.02 -8.96 -19.65
CA ALA A 227 -23.79 -9.11 -20.90
C ALA A 227 -25.28 -8.82 -20.67
N HIS A 228 -25.87 -9.41 -19.61
CA HIS A 228 -27.29 -9.22 -19.24
C HIS A 228 -27.43 -9.16 -17.74
N THR A 229 -28.59 -8.68 -17.30
CA THR A 229 -28.96 -8.72 -15.89
C THR A 229 -28.97 -10.17 -15.38
N GLY A 230 -28.40 -10.42 -14.23
CA GLY A 230 -28.27 -11.72 -13.60
C GLY A 230 -27.07 -12.55 -14.06
N ASP A 231 -26.42 -12.20 -15.15
CA ASP A 231 -25.19 -12.87 -15.60
C ASP A 231 -24.05 -12.64 -14.59
N GLU A 232 -23.14 -13.61 -14.54
CA GLU A 232 -21.88 -13.41 -13.80
C GLU A 232 -20.99 -12.40 -14.54
N PRO A 233 -20.43 -11.41 -13.84
CA PRO A 233 -19.54 -10.45 -14.45
C PRO A 233 -18.23 -11.10 -14.92
N VAL A 234 -17.80 -10.78 -16.14
CA VAL A 234 -16.46 -11.14 -16.61
C VAL A 234 -15.50 -10.05 -16.17
N ILE A 235 -14.54 -10.40 -15.33
CA ILE A 235 -13.60 -9.48 -14.70
C ILE A 235 -12.20 -9.75 -15.22
N SER A 236 -11.56 -8.72 -15.74
CA SER A 236 -10.16 -8.73 -16.16
C SER A 236 -9.36 -7.83 -15.24
N LYS A 237 -8.57 -8.42 -14.34
CA LYS A 237 -7.59 -7.69 -13.54
C LYS A 237 -6.49 -7.14 -14.44
N GLN A 238 -6.21 -5.85 -14.35
CA GLN A 238 -5.19 -5.17 -15.12
C GLN A 238 -4.21 -4.48 -14.18
N ARG A 239 -2.94 -4.86 -14.25
CA ARG A 239 -1.90 -4.17 -13.50
C ARG A 239 -1.60 -2.82 -14.16
N VAL A 240 -1.67 -1.75 -13.38
CA VAL A 240 -1.40 -0.37 -13.80
C VAL A 240 -0.29 0.29 -12.98
N GLY A 241 -0.06 -0.18 -11.75
CA GLY A 241 0.95 0.33 -10.84
C GLY A 241 2.36 0.24 -11.40
N ASN A 242 3.17 1.25 -11.11
CA ASN A 242 4.55 1.38 -11.55
C ASN A 242 5.53 0.88 -10.50
N LEU A 243 5.22 1.12 -9.22
CA LEU A 243 6.14 0.87 -8.12
C LEU A 243 5.97 -0.55 -7.60
N VAL A 244 7.07 -1.07 -7.08
CA VAL A 244 7.11 -2.33 -6.34
C VAL A 244 7.69 -2.03 -4.95
N TRP A 245 6.91 -2.32 -3.92
CA TRP A 245 7.36 -2.27 -2.54
C TRP A 245 7.51 -3.70 -2.05
N SER A 246 8.73 -4.09 -1.70
CA SER A 246 9.02 -5.45 -1.25
C SER A 246 9.73 -5.44 0.10
N GLU A 247 9.32 -6.35 0.99
CA GLU A 247 10.00 -6.58 2.26
C GLU A 247 10.58 -7.97 2.26
N HIS A 248 11.88 -8.08 2.54
CA HIS A 248 12.63 -9.33 2.61
C HIS A 248 13.19 -9.52 4.02
N ARG A 249 12.95 -10.69 4.59
CA ARG A 249 13.46 -11.11 5.92
C ARG A 249 14.24 -12.42 5.79
N PRO A 250 15.36 -12.41 5.04
CA PRO A 250 16.11 -13.63 4.80
C PRO A 250 16.84 -14.07 6.05
N ALA A 251 16.84 -15.39 6.30
CA ALA A 251 17.82 -16.02 7.20
C ALA A 251 19.12 -16.25 6.40
N ILE A 252 20.21 -15.64 6.83
CA ILE A 252 21.50 -15.68 6.12
C ILE A 252 22.50 -16.53 6.91
N HIS A 253 22.92 -17.63 6.31
CA HIS A 253 23.92 -18.54 6.86
C HIS A 253 25.17 -18.62 5.98
N ASP A 254 24.99 -18.58 4.66
CA ASP A 254 26.08 -18.66 3.69
C ASP A 254 25.87 -17.74 2.47
N THR A 255 26.79 -17.80 1.52
CA THR A 255 26.73 -16.93 0.32
C THR A 255 25.59 -17.32 -0.62
N THR A 256 25.06 -18.53 -0.55
CA THR A 256 23.92 -18.97 -1.38
C THR A 256 22.65 -18.24 -0.96
N ASP A 257 22.47 -17.99 0.35
CA ASP A 257 21.32 -17.21 0.84
C ASP A 257 21.38 -15.77 0.34
N VAL A 258 22.56 -15.17 0.23
CA VAL A 258 22.74 -13.81 -0.34
C VAL A 258 22.43 -13.81 -1.83
N GLU A 259 22.88 -14.81 -2.58
CA GLU A 259 22.57 -14.98 -4.01
C GLU A 259 21.06 -15.15 -4.23
N GLN A 260 20.40 -15.93 -3.35
CA GLN A 260 18.93 -16.10 -3.40
C GLN A 260 18.21 -14.78 -3.14
N LEU A 261 18.60 -14.02 -2.11
CA LEU A 261 18.04 -12.70 -1.84
C LEU A 261 18.19 -11.76 -3.05
N ARG A 262 19.38 -11.73 -3.66
CA ARG A 262 19.63 -10.94 -4.88
C ARG A 262 18.71 -11.35 -6.02
N ALA A 263 18.50 -12.64 -6.24
CA ALA A 263 17.63 -13.16 -7.27
C ALA A 263 16.15 -12.78 -7.01
N GLU A 264 15.67 -12.95 -5.78
CA GLU A 264 14.30 -12.58 -5.38
C GLU A 264 14.01 -11.09 -5.62
N ILE A 265 14.97 -10.21 -5.27
CA ILE A 265 14.85 -8.78 -5.53
C ILE A 265 14.87 -8.50 -7.05
N GLY A 266 15.76 -9.14 -7.80
CA GLY A 266 15.86 -8.97 -9.25
C GLY A 266 14.61 -9.44 -10.01
N ASP A 267 13.99 -10.52 -9.58
CA ASP A 267 12.77 -11.07 -10.19
C ASP A 267 11.53 -10.16 -10.01
N ALA A 268 11.54 -9.26 -9.02
CA ALA A 268 10.46 -8.32 -8.77
C ALA A 268 10.38 -7.18 -9.81
N GLY A 269 11.41 -7.02 -10.67
CA GLY A 269 11.45 -6.02 -11.74
C GLY A 269 12.69 -5.11 -11.69
N ALA A 270 12.67 -4.02 -12.45
CA ALA A 270 13.79 -3.08 -12.48
C ALA A 270 13.98 -2.41 -11.11
N LEU A 271 15.21 -2.34 -10.61
CA LEU A 271 15.54 -1.74 -9.32
C LEU A 271 15.10 -0.26 -9.22
N SER A 272 15.19 0.48 -10.31
CA SER A 272 14.79 1.91 -10.36
C SER A 272 13.32 2.21 -10.04
N ILE A 273 12.47 1.19 -9.93
CA ILE A 273 11.05 1.33 -9.53
C ILE A 273 10.75 0.60 -8.22
N GLN A 274 11.75 0.03 -7.57
CA GLN A 274 11.58 -0.73 -6.34
C GLN A 274 11.88 0.13 -5.09
N LEU A 275 10.99 0.02 -4.11
CA LEU A 275 11.23 0.42 -2.73
C LEU A 275 11.42 -0.88 -1.96
N ILE A 276 12.64 -1.10 -1.49
CA ILE A 276 13.07 -2.40 -0.94
C ILE A 276 13.33 -2.22 0.54
N ARG A 277 12.73 -3.05 1.37
CA ARG A 277 13.10 -3.20 2.78
C ARG A 277 13.76 -4.54 2.99
N VAL A 278 14.95 -4.55 3.58
CA VAL A 278 15.68 -5.77 3.92
C VAL A 278 15.93 -5.79 5.42
N VAL A 279 15.51 -6.86 6.08
CA VAL A 279 15.74 -7.10 7.52
C VAL A 279 16.35 -8.51 7.63
N PRO A 280 17.67 -8.66 7.42
CA PRO A 280 18.30 -9.97 7.45
C PRO A 280 18.40 -10.50 8.88
N ASP A 281 18.15 -11.80 9.05
CA ASP A 281 18.45 -12.55 10.26
C ASP A 281 19.76 -13.32 10.03
N LEU A 282 20.83 -12.88 10.70
CA LEU A 282 22.15 -13.48 10.54
C LEU A 282 22.36 -14.63 11.53
N GLY A 283 22.74 -15.77 11.02
CA GLY A 283 23.11 -16.91 11.84
C GLY A 283 24.32 -16.62 12.76
N PRO A 284 24.53 -17.41 13.81
CA PRO A 284 25.57 -17.15 14.81
C PRO A 284 27.02 -17.26 14.29
N GLU A 285 27.23 -17.88 13.14
CA GLU A 285 28.57 -18.17 12.57
C GLU A 285 28.69 -17.66 11.12
N VAL A 286 28.22 -16.43 10.85
CA VAL A 286 28.34 -15.86 9.50
C VAL A 286 29.80 -15.50 9.21
N SER A 287 30.32 -16.01 8.09
CA SER A 287 31.71 -15.78 7.68
C SER A 287 31.95 -14.38 7.13
N ASP A 288 33.19 -13.89 7.20
CA ASP A 288 33.61 -12.60 6.60
C ASP A 288 33.27 -12.53 5.11
N ARG A 289 33.29 -13.68 4.40
CA ARG A 289 32.91 -13.75 2.99
C ARG A 289 31.44 -13.43 2.79
N VAL A 290 30.54 -13.95 3.62
CA VAL A 290 29.11 -13.68 3.56
C VAL A 290 28.82 -12.20 3.85
N LEU A 291 29.51 -11.63 4.85
CA LEU A 291 29.41 -10.21 5.16
C LEU A 291 29.85 -9.31 3.99
N ALA A 292 30.94 -9.69 3.31
CA ALA A 292 31.40 -8.98 2.12
C ALA A 292 30.40 -9.03 0.95
N GLU A 293 29.76 -10.20 0.74
CA GLU A 293 28.71 -10.35 -0.28
C GLU A 293 27.45 -9.53 0.07
N LEU A 294 27.04 -9.49 1.35
CA LEU A 294 25.95 -8.63 1.80
C LEU A 294 26.27 -7.14 1.62
N GLU A 295 27.50 -6.72 1.96
CA GLU A 295 27.94 -5.33 1.74
C GLU A 295 27.95 -4.99 0.24
N SER A 296 28.35 -5.93 -0.61
CA SER A 296 28.30 -5.76 -2.07
C SER A 296 26.85 -5.59 -2.58
N LEU A 297 25.94 -6.43 -2.12
CA LEU A 297 24.52 -6.33 -2.46
C LEU A 297 23.91 -5.03 -1.95
N TRP A 298 24.23 -4.62 -0.72
CA TRP A 298 23.76 -3.36 -0.15
C TRP A 298 24.18 -2.15 -1.00
N LYS A 299 25.47 -2.10 -1.44
CA LYS A 299 25.97 -1.03 -2.30
C LYS A 299 25.25 -0.98 -3.64
N GLU A 300 25.06 -2.13 -4.27
CA GLU A 300 24.31 -2.26 -5.53
C GLU A 300 22.88 -1.71 -5.38
N LEU A 301 22.17 -2.13 -4.34
CA LEU A 301 20.79 -1.70 -4.10
C LEU A 301 20.71 -0.21 -3.72
N MET A 302 21.68 0.31 -2.97
CA MET A 302 21.75 1.75 -2.64
C MET A 302 21.94 2.64 -3.87
N GLU A 303 22.64 2.15 -4.88
CA GLU A 303 22.89 2.91 -6.12
C GLU A 303 21.71 2.81 -7.10
N GLU A 304 21.06 1.65 -7.22
CA GLU A 304 20.14 1.35 -8.31
C GLU A 304 18.66 1.37 -7.88
N ALA A 305 18.33 1.02 -6.63
CA ALA A 305 16.95 1.01 -6.16
C ALA A 305 16.39 2.42 -6.00
N LEU A 306 15.08 2.58 -6.24
CA LEU A 306 14.39 3.83 -5.97
C LEU A 306 14.53 4.22 -4.49
N LEU A 307 14.36 3.24 -3.59
CA LEU A 307 14.60 3.38 -2.16
C LEU A 307 15.10 2.05 -1.60
N LEU A 308 16.15 2.11 -0.78
CA LEU A 308 16.55 1.01 0.08
C LEU A 308 16.33 1.39 1.56
N ASP A 309 15.43 0.67 2.21
CA ASP A 309 15.25 0.67 3.67
C ASP A 309 15.94 -0.58 4.23
N TRP A 310 17.25 -0.47 4.35
CA TRP A 310 18.09 -1.50 4.96
C TRP A 310 18.83 -0.83 6.11
N PRO A 311 18.44 -1.12 7.37
CA PRO A 311 19.07 -0.53 8.53
C PRO A 311 20.60 -0.71 8.46
N GLU A 312 21.38 0.34 8.73
CA GLU A 312 22.84 0.27 8.75
C GLU A 312 23.36 -0.73 9.78
N GLU A 313 22.52 -1.20 10.68
CA GLU A 313 22.77 -2.25 11.66
C GLU A 313 22.04 -3.58 11.34
N PRO A 314 22.14 -4.14 10.13
CA PRO A 314 21.58 -5.47 9.90
C PRO A 314 22.52 -6.56 10.38
N ILE A 315 23.73 -6.20 10.76
CA ILE A 315 24.73 -7.13 11.22
C ILE A 315 24.63 -7.17 12.74
N ASN A 316 23.62 -7.85 13.26
CA ASN A 316 23.78 -8.53 14.53
C ASN A 316 24.87 -9.58 14.33
N VAL A 317 26.11 -9.12 14.13
CA VAL A 317 27.27 -10.01 14.20
C VAL A 317 27.19 -10.63 15.57
N PRO A 318 27.12 -11.95 15.68
CA PRO A 318 27.18 -12.61 16.98
C PRO A 318 28.40 -12.05 17.69
N LEU A 319 28.20 -11.62 18.91
CA LEU A 319 29.19 -10.95 19.77
C LEU A 319 30.48 -11.77 20.02
N ASP A 320 30.59 -12.95 19.42
CA ASP A 320 31.58 -13.97 19.78
C ASP A 320 32.66 -14.21 18.72
N THR A 321 32.67 -13.54 17.58
CA THR A 321 33.74 -13.71 16.60
C THR A 321 34.85 -12.70 16.81
N ALA A 322 35.94 -13.14 17.36
CA ALA A 322 37.35 -12.76 17.24
C ALA A 322 37.73 -11.34 16.76
N VAL A 323 37.07 -10.31 17.26
CA VAL A 323 37.67 -8.97 17.27
C VAL A 323 38.61 -8.95 18.47
N SER A 324 39.91 -8.92 18.22
CA SER A 324 40.90 -8.69 19.27
C SER A 324 40.80 -7.22 19.69
N ILE A 325 40.15 -6.98 20.82
CA ILE A 325 40.09 -5.63 21.36
C ILE A 325 41.44 -5.34 21.98
N PRO A 326 42.14 -4.24 21.57
CA PRO A 326 43.39 -3.87 22.15
C PRO A 326 43.31 -3.66 23.65
N ASP A 327 44.32 -4.09 24.40
CA ASP A 327 44.36 -3.90 25.86
C ASP A 327 44.21 -2.41 26.22
N GLY A 328 43.38 -2.15 27.24
CA GLY A 328 43.11 -0.80 27.73
C GLY A 328 41.61 -0.54 27.98
N ALA A 329 41.21 0.72 27.99
CA ALA A 329 39.85 1.15 28.36
C ALA A 329 38.75 0.47 27.51
N LEU A 330 39.00 0.19 26.21
CA LEU A 330 38.03 -0.49 25.36
C LEU A 330 37.85 -1.97 25.73
N ALA A 331 38.94 -2.67 26.12
CA ALA A 331 38.87 -4.03 26.61
C ALA A 331 38.12 -4.11 27.94
N ASP A 332 38.31 -3.13 28.82
CA ASP A 332 37.58 -3.03 30.06
C ASP A 332 36.07 -2.83 29.87
N VAL A 333 35.69 -1.98 28.91
CA VAL A 333 34.29 -1.75 28.53
C VAL A 333 33.68 -3.01 27.94
N ASP A 334 34.36 -3.70 26.99
CA ASP A 334 33.86 -4.95 26.42
C ASP A 334 33.65 -6.04 27.48
N SER A 335 34.60 -6.16 28.40
CA SER A 335 34.53 -7.11 29.53
C SER A 335 33.36 -6.81 30.46
N CYS A 336 33.11 -5.51 30.73
CA CYS A 336 32.01 -5.05 31.55
C CYS A 336 30.66 -5.38 30.87
N LEU A 337 30.51 -5.07 29.59
CA LEU A 337 29.28 -5.39 28.83
C LEU A 337 29.04 -6.91 28.73
N ALA A 338 30.12 -7.68 28.56
CA ALA A 338 30.05 -9.16 28.56
C ALA A 338 29.53 -9.68 29.91
N ALA A 339 30.07 -9.17 31.03
CA ALA A 339 29.64 -9.57 32.35
C ALA A 339 28.13 -9.31 32.60
N ILE A 340 27.63 -8.16 32.15
CA ILE A 340 26.19 -7.80 32.26
C ILE A 340 25.34 -8.78 31.45
N LEU A 341 25.75 -9.11 30.21
CA LEU A 341 25.04 -10.09 29.36
C LEU A 341 24.98 -11.49 29.94
N GLU A 342 26.01 -11.87 30.70
CA GLU A 342 26.08 -13.15 31.43
C GLU A 342 25.36 -13.11 32.79
N GLY A 343 24.69 -12.01 33.13
CA GLY A 343 23.99 -11.82 34.38
C GLY A 343 24.92 -11.56 35.59
N ARG A 344 26.20 -11.22 35.32
CA ARG A 344 27.17 -10.88 36.38
C ARG A 344 27.17 -9.36 36.60
N ILE A 345 27.28 -8.92 37.83
CA ILE A 345 27.42 -7.49 38.17
C ILE A 345 28.89 -7.11 38.01
N PRO A 346 29.25 -6.19 37.08
CA PRO A 346 30.62 -5.76 36.89
C PRO A 346 31.14 -5.00 38.11
N GLU A 347 32.42 -5.15 38.44
CA GLU A 347 33.10 -4.38 39.45
C GLU A 347 33.52 -3.02 38.85
N GLY A 348 33.09 -1.90 39.44
CA GLY A 348 33.48 -0.55 38.96
C GLY A 348 32.31 0.36 38.61
N PRO A 349 32.55 1.42 37.77
CA PRO A 349 31.57 2.46 37.48
C PRO A 349 30.32 2.02 36.68
N GLY A 350 30.25 0.77 36.22
CA GLY A 350 29.09 0.21 35.51
C GLY A 350 28.00 -0.42 36.42
N ARG A 351 28.08 -0.27 37.76
CA ARG A 351 27.21 -0.94 38.72
C ARG A 351 25.75 -0.56 38.60
N GLU A 352 25.44 0.65 38.09
CA GLU A 352 24.07 1.14 37.86
C GLU A 352 23.44 0.56 36.57
N ALA A 353 24.26 0.04 35.66
CA ALA A 353 23.78 -0.54 34.37
C ALA A 353 23.15 -1.94 34.53
N ALA A 354 23.22 -2.56 35.69
CA ALA A 354 22.64 -3.88 35.97
C ALA A 354 21.09 -3.92 35.94
N THR A 355 20.42 -2.77 35.79
CA THR A 355 18.98 -2.64 35.61
C THR A 355 18.60 -2.30 34.15
N THR A 356 19.58 -2.23 33.22
CA THR A 356 19.38 -1.83 31.84
C THR A 356 18.84 -3.02 31.02
N ASP A 357 18.00 -2.71 30.06
CA ASP A 357 17.51 -3.70 29.08
C ASP A 357 18.69 -4.42 28.41
N LEU A 358 18.72 -5.74 28.49
CA LEU A 358 19.79 -6.56 27.92
C LEU A 358 19.96 -6.38 26.41
N SER A 359 18.91 -5.94 25.71
CA SER A 359 18.99 -5.62 24.29
C SER A 359 19.90 -4.42 24.04
N VAL A 360 19.80 -3.38 24.86
CA VAL A 360 20.65 -2.18 24.78
C VAL A 360 22.11 -2.52 25.12
N VAL A 361 22.35 -3.40 26.09
CA VAL A 361 23.72 -3.84 26.43
C VAL A 361 24.35 -4.64 25.30
N LYS A 362 23.56 -5.49 24.65
CA LYS A 362 23.97 -6.29 23.49
C LYS A 362 24.35 -5.38 22.33
N GLU A 363 23.53 -4.39 22.06
CA GLU A 363 23.74 -3.41 21.00
C GLU A 363 25.00 -2.54 21.26
N ALA A 364 25.17 -2.03 22.48
CA ALA A 364 26.34 -1.26 22.86
C ALA A 364 27.67 -2.06 22.68
N ARG A 365 27.66 -3.37 23.04
CA ARG A 365 28.81 -4.22 22.84
C ARG A 365 29.12 -4.50 21.36
N ALA A 366 28.08 -4.67 20.54
CA ALA A 366 28.22 -4.85 19.09
C ALA A 366 28.84 -3.58 18.45
N LEU A 367 28.38 -2.41 18.84
CA LEU A 367 28.88 -1.10 18.37
C LEU A 367 30.35 -0.91 18.71
N LEU A 368 30.74 -1.23 19.96
CA LEU A 368 32.14 -1.14 20.40
C LEU A 368 33.06 -2.01 19.53
N ARG A 369 32.71 -3.27 19.33
CA ARG A 369 33.49 -4.22 18.52
C ARG A 369 33.58 -3.83 17.06
N ARG A 370 32.51 -3.30 16.50
CA ARG A 370 32.47 -2.75 15.14
C ARG A 370 33.43 -1.57 14.99
N SER A 371 33.40 -0.61 15.91
CA SER A 371 34.29 0.57 15.89
C SER A 371 35.77 0.19 16.00
N VAL A 372 36.09 -0.84 16.78
CA VAL A 372 37.48 -1.36 16.87
C VAL A 372 37.90 -1.98 15.54
N ARG A 373 37.05 -2.79 14.90
CA ARG A 373 37.31 -3.42 13.60
C ARG A 373 37.46 -2.40 12.46
N GLU A 374 36.68 -1.31 12.48
CA GLU A 374 36.79 -0.23 11.51
C GLU A 374 38.12 0.57 11.68
N ALA A 375 38.60 0.71 12.91
CA ALA A 375 39.85 1.38 13.20
C ALA A 375 41.12 0.56 12.84
N GLU A 376 40.96 -0.75 12.68
CA GLU A 376 42.08 -1.66 12.24
C GLU A 376 42.18 -1.78 10.71
N ARG A 377 41.21 -1.23 9.96
CA ARG A 377 41.24 -1.15 8.49
C ARG A 377 41.87 0.16 8.01
#